data_eabaadddd56d0748334b9a4d0fb1b8eb
#
_entry.id   eabaadddd56d0748334b9a4d0fb1b8eb
#
_cell.length_a   1.000
_cell.length_b   1.000
_cell.length_c   1.000
_cell.angle_alpha   90.00
_cell.angle_beta   90.00
_cell.angle_gamma   90.00
#
_symmetry.space_group_name_H-M   'P 1'
#
loop_
_entity.id
_entity.type
_entity.pdbx_description
1 polymer ?
#
loop_
_entity_poly.entity_id
_entity_poly.type
_entity_poly.pdbx_seq_one_letter_code
_entity_poly.pdbx_strand_id
1 'polypeptide(L)'
;MYDAVTVRPLPSGPGRYLVPQFSGRPASAQALPPVDIPQHPFMAPNGRNNMHNDSYISDTHEPAGPYGVDLQITSAAQSRFVGGQCAAVTFDSRGRIVSYCSGLAETALKLFHPHTLAEMASYRLPQRGVNRTFNMRKIVKDSSGGAYFYLDHQDRAVLGLPDNTIKVIGQIQDAKGTTFVLEREYDLSPVLGQKEAKISAVLPDWTGRYWFVTRYGFIGTVDPESGHIAHIELPDEEIQNSFAVDREAVYVISDHALYCMVANPSSGKPEIVWREVYDRGTRIKPSMFNQGSGTTPTLFGNGYVAIADNADPQMNVLVYKRGKAVDGERLICKQPVFAAGRSATENSLIGYGNSVIVENNYGYDIFTTMVLGRTSEPGLVRIDVGEDEQGCHIVWQSSEIAQTVVPKLSLGNGLLYVYTKMPKAPLFSDVFYFTAIDFGTGETIYRRLTGTGMRYDNHFSPVTIGPDGTAYVGTVNGLMAIRDGSPQSKSSGWSTFQQEHTPLLGAGLMFLSGAAVWSMEKLRSRFGR
;
A
#
# COMPACT_ATOMS: atom_id res chain seq x y z
N MET A 1 15.20 -31.50 1.57
CA MET A 1 16.16 -30.65 2.31
C MET A 1 16.27 -29.38 1.49
N TYR A 2 15.58 -28.30 1.88
CA TYR A 2 15.71 -27.02 1.19
C TYR A 2 17.09 -26.49 1.52
N ASP A 3 17.93 -26.27 0.53
CA ASP A 3 19.13 -25.46 0.71
C ASP A 3 18.67 -24.11 1.31
N ALA A 4 19.22 -23.77 2.46
CA ALA A 4 18.86 -22.54 3.16
C ALA A 4 19.24 -21.35 2.25
N VAL A 5 18.26 -20.85 1.49
CA VAL A 5 18.44 -19.62 0.73
C VAL A 5 18.84 -18.54 1.72
N THR A 6 20.07 -18.08 1.62
CA THR A 6 20.59 -17.07 2.54
C THR A 6 19.85 -15.76 2.30
N VAL A 7 18.90 -15.47 3.17
CA VAL A 7 18.16 -14.19 3.14
C VAL A 7 19.12 -13.07 3.48
N ARG A 8 19.27 -12.11 2.58
CA ARG A 8 20.10 -10.94 2.81
C ARG A 8 19.28 -9.87 3.53
N PRO A 9 19.67 -9.44 4.74
CA PRO A 9 18.97 -8.35 5.42
C PRO A 9 19.15 -7.01 4.69
N LEU A 10 18.21 -6.09 4.91
CA LEU A 10 18.33 -4.70 4.47
C LEU A 10 19.50 -4.03 5.22
N PRO A 11 20.48 -3.46 4.52
CA PRO A 11 21.58 -2.77 5.19
C PRO A 11 21.09 -1.43 5.75
N SER A 12 21.24 -1.24 7.07
CA SER A 12 20.94 0.02 7.76
C SER A 12 22.18 0.90 7.86
N GLY A 13 22.00 2.20 7.66
CA GLY A 13 23.06 3.19 7.77
C GLY A 13 23.53 3.40 9.23
N PRO A 14 24.68 4.08 9.44
CA PRO A 14 25.25 4.30 10.76
C PRO A 14 24.38 5.15 11.69
N GLY A 15 23.52 5.99 11.15
CA GLY A 15 22.58 6.84 11.92
C GLY A 15 21.66 6.07 12.85
N ARG A 16 21.50 4.75 12.67
CA ARG A 16 20.66 3.90 13.53
C ARG A 16 21.09 3.89 15.00
N TYR A 17 22.35 4.11 15.28
CA TYR A 17 22.88 4.12 16.65
C TYR A 17 22.72 5.46 17.36
N LEU A 18 22.29 6.50 16.62
CA LEU A 18 22.13 7.86 17.13
C LEU A 18 20.66 8.21 17.44
N VAL A 19 19.77 7.26 17.29
CA VAL A 19 18.32 7.45 17.49
C VAL A 19 17.76 6.35 18.38
N PRO A 20 16.65 6.60 19.10
CA PRO A 20 16.00 5.59 19.93
C PRO A 20 15.60 4.37 19.09
N GLN A 21 15.94 3.18 19.59
CA GLN A 21 15.54 1.91 18.97
C GLN A 21 14.04 1.62 19.21
N PHE A 22 13.54 2.08 20.33
CA PHE A 22 12.14 2.01 20.74
C PHE A 22 11.79 3.25 21.57
N SER A 23 10.59 3.76 21.39
CA SER A 23 10.01 4.82 22.22
C SER A 23 8.54 4.54 22.46
N GLY A 24 8.05 4.96 23.63
CA GLY A 24 6.69 4.65 24.08
C GLY A 24 6.64 3.43 25.00
N ARG A 25 5.54 2.72 24.99
CA ARG A 25 5.27 1.54 25.83
C ARG A 25 4.52 0.49 25.03
N PRO A 26 4.60 -0.80 25.38
CA PRO A 26 3.71 -1.81 24.80
C PRO A 26 2.25 -1.42 24.94
N ALA A 27 1.45 -1.72 23.94
CA ALA A 27 0.03 -1.44 23.94
C ALA A 27 -0.72 -2.38 24.87
N SER A 28 -1.80 -1.87 25.44
CA SER A 28 -2.85 -2.71 26.06
C SER A 28 -3.86 -3.06 24.98
N ALA A 29 -4.27 -4.31 24.89
CA ALA A 29 -5.27 -4.74 23.93
C ALA A 29 -6.62 -4.08 24.22
N GLN A 30 -7.20 -3.42 23.23
CA GLN A 30 -8.58 -2.96 23.20
C GLN A 30 -9.16 -3.36 21.84
N ALA A 31 -9.66 -4.58 21.73
CA ALA A 31 -10.29 -5.05 20.51
C ALA A 31 -11.49 -4.16 20.16
N LEU A 32 -11.58 -3.78 18.91
CA LEU A 32 -12.72 -3.06 18.37
C LEU A 32 -13.81 -4.03 17.94
N PRO A 33 -15.09 -3.64 17.99
CA PRO A 33 -16.16 -4.44 17.43
C PRO A 33 -15.87 -4.84 15.97
N PRO A 34 -16.21 -6.07 15.56
CA PRO A 34 -16.07 -6.47 14.18
C PRO A 34 -16.96 -5.63 13.27
N VAL A 35 -16.53 -5.43 12.04
CA VAL A 35 -17.35 -4.80 10.98
C VAL A 35 -17.85 -5.87 10.03
N ASP A 36 -19.10 -5.72 9.59
CA ASP A 36 -19.68 -6.63 8.60
C ASP A 36 -19.27 -6.19 7.18
N ILE A 37 -18.04 -6.56 6.79
CA ILE A 37 -17.60 -6.46 5.40
C ILE A 37 -17.88 -7.81 4.74
N PRO A 38 -18.82 -7.86 3.77
CA PRO A 38 -19.20 -9.12 3.15
C PRO A 38 -17.99 -9.82 2.51
N GLN A 39 -17.86 -11.12 2.75
CA GLN A 39 -16.87 -11.93 2.05
C GLN A 39 -17.20 -12.00 0.56
N HIS A 40 -16.28 -11.56 -0.28
CA HIS A 40 -16.43 -11.61 -1.72
C HIS A 40 -16.28 -13.05 -2.24
N PRO A 41 -17.26 -13.59 -3.02
CA PRO A 41 -17.27 -15.01 -3.39
C PRO A 41 -16.13 -15.42 -4.32
N PHE A 42 -15.55 -14.48 -5.08
CA PHE A 42 -14.48 -14.73 -6.05
C PHE A 42 -13.10 -14.22 -5.61
N MET A 43 -12.96 -13.78 -4.37
CA MET A 43 -11.68 -13.37 -3.78
C MET A 43 -11.31 -14.29 -2.63
N ALA A 44 -10.02 -14.40 -2.35
CA ALA A 44 -9.55 -15.02 -1.11
C ALA A 44 -10.19 -14.33 0.11
N PRO A 45 -10.23 -14.97 1.28
CA PRO A 45 -10.81 -14.37 2.48
C PRO A 45 -10.34 -12.94 2.74
N ASN A 46 -11.27 -12.11 3.27
CA ASN A 46 -10.96 -10.77 3.71
C ASN A 46 -9.74 -10.76 4.64
N GLY A 47 -8.94 -9.71 4.58
CA GLY A 47 -7.69 -9.59 5.33
C GLY A 47 -6.46 -10.18 4.63
N ARG A 48 -6.61 -10.93 3.52
CA ARG A 48 -5.48 -11.52 2.82
C ARG A 48 -5.54 -11.49 1.29
N ASN A 49 -6.59 -10.91 0.70
CA ASN A 49 -6.83 -11.03 -0.74
C ASN A 49 -6.17 -9.96 -1.60
N ASN A 50 -6.01 -8.75 -1.12
CA ASN A 50 -5.36 -7.65 -1.83
C ASN A 50 -4.65 -6.69 -0.85
N MET A 51 -4.00 -5.66 -1.36
CA MET A 51 -3.26 -4.70 -0.53
C MET A 51 -4.15 -3.83 0.38
N HIS A 52 -5.46 -3.82 0.16
CA HIS A 52 -6.46 -3.10 0.95
C HIS A 52 -7.35 -4.02 1.78
N ASN A 53 -7.03 -5.32 1.82
CA ASN A 53 -7.59 -6.40 2.62
C ASN A 53 -8.90 -7.00 2.13
N ASP A 54 -9.75 -6.25 1.43
CA ASP A 54 -11.09 -6.66 1.02
C ASP A 54 -11.55 -5.88 -0.21
N SER A 55 -12.75 -6.20 -0.70
CA SER A 55 -13.33 -5.52 -1.86
C SER A 55 -13.89 -4.13 -1.55
N TYR A 56 -14.07 -3.79 -0.27
CA TYR A 56 -14.53 -2.47 0.19
C TYR A 56 -13.38 -1.47 0.30
N ILE A 57 -12.12 -1.95 0.18
CA ILE A 57 -10.93 -1.11 0.37
C ILE A 57 -10.95 -0.48 1.77
N SER A 58 -11.27 -1.30 2.75
CA SER A 58 -11.46 -0.83 4.13
C SER A 58 -10.16 -0.50 4.85
N ASP A 59 -9.06 -1.12 4.44
CA ASP A 59 -7.75 -1.03 5.09
C ASP A 59 -7.80 -1.44 6.58
N THR A 60 -8.72 -2.38 6.94
CA THR A 60 -8.85 -2.97 8.28
C THR A 60 -8.42 -4.42 8.30
N HIS A 61 -7.94 -4.90 9.45
CA HIS A 61 -7.57 -6.30 9.68
C HIS A 61 -8.22 -6.83 10.96
N GLU A 62 -8.79 -8.01 10.91
CA GLU A 62 -9.36 -8.68 12.09
C GLU A 62 -8.28 -9.12 13.09
N PRO A 63 -7.12 -9.71 12.69
CA PRO A 63 -6.09 -10.11 13.63
C PRO A 63 -5.50 -8.92 14.39
N ALA A 64 -5.13 -9.17 15.65
CA ALA A 64 -4.31 -8.24 16.40
C ALA A 64 -2.91 -8.16 15.78
N GLY A 65 -2.46 -6.95 15.44
CA GLY A 65 -1.08 -6.69 15.06
C GLY A 65 -0.15 -6.62 16.27
N PRO A 66 1.15 -6.26 16.07
CA PRO A 66 2.15 -6.24 17.13
C PRO A 66 1.80 -5.27 18.26
N TYR A 67 1.92 -5.71 19.51
CA TYR A 67 1.67 -4.92 20.72
C TYR A 67 2.85 -4.06 21.16
N GLY A 68 4.03 -4.24 20.58
CA GLY A 68 5.23 -3.52 20.97
C GLY A 68 6.06 -4.24 22.03
N VAL A 69 5.83 -5.54 22.26
CA VAL A 69 6.56 -6.35 23.24
C VAL A 69 7.80 -6.97 22.59
N ASP A 70 8.99 -6.52 22.98
CA ASP A 70 10.28 -7.02 22.47
C ASP A 70 10.33 -7.21 20.95
N LEU A 71 9.85 -6.19 20.21
CA LEU A 71 9.66 -6.23 18.76
C LEU A 71 10.89 -6.72 18.02
N GLN A 72 10.71 -7.81 17.27
CA GLN A 72 11.69 -8.38 16.36
C GLN A 72 11.41 -7.94 14.93
N ILE A 73 12.48 -7.61 14.20
CA ILE A 73 12.41 -7.20 12.79
C ILE A 73 13.24 -8.18 11.96
N THR A 74 12.60 -8.83 11.00
CA THR A 74 13.25 -9.58 9.94
C THR A 74 13.14 -8.78 8.65
N SER A 75 14.18 -8.74 7.82
CA SER A 75 14.13 -8.06 6.52
C SER A 75 14.78 -8.87 5.42
N ALA A 76 14.28 -8.73 4.20
CA ALA A 76 14.83 -9.38 3.01
C ALA A 76 15.06 -8.37 1.90
N ALA A 77 16.32 -8.14 1.54
CA ALA A 77 16.68 -7.29 0.41
C ALA A 77 16.50 -8.04 -0.91
N GLN A 78 15.72 -7.47 -1.83
CA GLN A 78 15.49 -8.03 -3.16
C GLN A 78 16.57 -7.62 -4.17
N SER A 79 17.37 -6.60 -3.86
CA SER A 79 18.45 -6.13 -4.71
C SER A 79 19.71 -5.81 -3.90
N ARG A 80 20.87 -5.96 -4.52
CA ARG A 80 22.17 -5.50 -3.94
C ARG A 80 22.27 -3.98 -3.90
N PHE A 81 21.54 -3.31 -4.79
CA PHE A 81 21.54 -1.86 -4.94
C PHE A 81 20.23 -1.28 -4.45
N VAL A 82 19.70 -0.26 -5.10
CA VAL A 82 18.38 0.31 -4.87
C VAL A 82 17.44 -0.26 -5.94
N GLY A 83 16.22 -0.57 -5.54
CA GLY A 83 15.21 -1.20 -6.39
C GLY A 83 14.94 -2.65 -5.99
N GLY A 84 13.72 -3.10 -6.22
CA GLY A 84 13.21 -4.40 -5.77
C GLY A 84 12.16 -4.25 -4.68
N GLN A 85 11.32 -3.21 -4.78
CA GLN A 85 10.21 -2.98 -3.87
C GLN A 85 9.17 -4.09 -3.99
N CYS A 86 8.81 -4.71 -2.87
CA CYS A 86 7.66 -5.60 -2.77
C CYS A 86 6.47 -4.79 -2.24
N ALA A 87 5.72 -4.16 -3.15
CA ALA A 87 4.76 -3.10 -2.82
C ALA A 87 3.45 -3.63 -2.21
N ALA A 88 2.93 -4.74 -2.74
CA ALA A 88 1.69 -5.33 -2.27
C ALA A 88 1.97 -6.68 -1.63
N VAL A 89 1.43 -6.91 -0.45
CA VAL A 89 1.57 -8.16 0.33
C VAL A 89 0.18 -8.77 0.51
N THR A 90 0.03 -10.03 0.10
CA THR A 90 -1.16 -10.85 0.29
C THR A 90 -0.76 -12.19 0.88
N PHE A 91 -1.73 -13.00 1.32
CA PHE A 91 -1.44 -14.30 1.92
C PHE A 91 -2.28 -15.39 1.26
N ASP A 92 -1.63 -16.48 0.85
CA ASP A 92 -2.34 -17.65 0.38
C ASP A 92 -2.98 -18.43 1.55
N SER A 93 -3.73 -19.49 1.24
CA SER A 93 -4.41 -20.34 2.23
C SER A 93 -3.48 -21.05 3.22
N ARG A 94 -2.18 -21.08 2.91
CA ARG A 94 -1.12 -21.65 3.76
C ARG A 94 -0.41 -20.58 4.60
N GLY A 95 -0.85 -19.31 4.54
CA GLY A 95 -0.23 -18.19 5.24
C GLY A 95 1.11 -17.75 4.65
N ARG A 96 1.47 -18.20 3.43
CA ARG A 96 2.68 -17.73 2.75
C ARG A 96 2.42 -16.39 2.08
N ILE A 97 3.45 -15.57 1.99
CA ILE A 97 3.33 -14.25 1.38
C ILE A 97 3.39 -14.39 -0.14
N VAL A 98 2.34 -13.92 -0.82
CA VAL A 98 2.35 -13.66 -2.26
C VAL A 98 2.49 -12.16 -2.47
N SER A 99 3.52 -11.72 -3.19
CA SER A 99 3.82 -10.29 -3.33
C SER A 99 4.24 -9.93 -4.75
N TYR A 100 3.74 -8.80 -5.24
CA TYR A 100 4.26 -8.16 -6.45
C TYR A 100 5.51 -7.36 -6.09
N CYS A 101 6.65 -7.78 -6.67
CA CYS A 101 7.94 -7.12 -6.45
C CYS A 101 8.44 -6.49 -7.76
N SER A 102 8.77 -5.21 -7.73
CA SER A 102 9.21 -4.45 -8.90
C SER A 102 10.54 -3.75 -8.66
N GLY A 103 11.45 -3.87 -9.59
CA GLY A 103 12.76 -3.24 -9.54
C GLY A 103 13.31 -2.93 -10.94
N LEU A 104 14.50 -2.31 -10.99
CA LEU A 104 15.14 -1.95 -12.26
C LEU A 104 15.54 -3.17 -13.10
N ALA A 105 15.88 -4.28 -12.44
CA ALA A 105 16.35 -5.50 -13.10
C ALA A 105 15.24 -6.49 -13.41
N GLU A 106 14.20 -6.52 -12.59
CA GLU A 106 13.15 -7.52 -12.65
C GLU A 106 11.85 -7.01 -12.06
N THR A 107 10.75 -7.44 -12.65
CA THR A 107 9.40 -7.38 -12.06
C THR A 107 8.90 -8.81 -11.97
N ALA A 108 8.42 -9.22 -10.80
CA ALA A 108 8.00 -10.60 -10.57
C ALA A 108 6.88 -10.69 -9.51
N LEU A 109 6.03 -11.70 -9.65
CA LEU A 109 5.22 -12.22 -8.56
C LEU A 109 6.09 -13.19 -7.76
N LYS A 110 6.18 -13.00 -6.45
CA LYS A 110 7.06 -13.78 -5.58
C LYS A 110 6.30 -14.41 -4.43
N LEU A 111 6.74 -15.60 -4.04
CA LEU A 111 6.26 -16.32 -2.86
C LEU A 111 7.34 -16.30 -1.79
N PHE A 112 6.99 -15.86 -0.58
CA PHE A 112 7.93 -15.84 0.54
C PHE A 112 7.42 -16.63 1.74
N HIS A 113 8.36 -17.17 2.49
CA HIS A 113 8.09 -17.72 3.81
C HIS A 113 7.79 -16.57 4.79
N PRO A 114 6.66 -16.59 5.53
CA PRO A 114 6.19 -15.43 6.29
C PRO A 114 7.16 -14.97 7.39
N HIS A 115 7.85 -15.88 8.06
CA HIS A 115 8.73 -15.52 9.17
C HIS A 115 10.18 -15.24 8.76
N THR A 116 10.73 -16.01 7.80
CA THR A 116 12.13 -15.87 7.38
C THR A 116 12.30 -14.92 6.22
N LEU A 117 11.22 -14.62 5.48
CA LEU A 117 11.21 -13.87 4.23
C LEU A 117 12.09 -14.51 3.13
N ALA A 118 12.37 -15.81 3.25
CA ALA A 118 13.04 -16.57 2.21
C ALA A 118 12.13 -16.69 0.98
N GLU A 119 12.66 -16.39 -0.20
CA GLU A 119 11.96 -16.57 -1.47
C GLU A 119 11.78 -18.06 -1.74
N MET A 120 10.56 -18.50 -1.97
CA MET A 120 10.17 -19.89 -2.21
C MET A 120 9.85 -20.15 -3.68
N ALA A 121 9.32 -19.16 -4.39
CA ALA A 121 9.02 -19.21 -5.81
C ALA A 121 9.00 -17.80 -6.41
N SER A 122 9.23 -17.70 -7.72
CA SER A 122 9.17 -16.46 -8.48
C SER A 122 8.59 -16.72 -9.87
N TYR A 123 7.74 -15.79 -10.35
CA TYR A 123 7.22 -15.76 -11.70
C TYR A 123 7.50 -14.40 -12.31
N ARG A 124 8.33 -14.37 -13.37
CA ARG A 124 8.72 -13.13 -14.04
C ARG A 124 7.52 -12.51 -14.76
N LEU A 125 7.32 -11.23 -14.55
CA LEU A 125 6.27 -10.42 -15.16
C LEU A 125 6.87 -9.43 -16.17
N PRO A 126 6.08 -8.93 -17.14
CA PRO A 126 6.48 -7.85 -18.01
C PRO A 126 6.92 -6.62 -17.20
N GLN A 127 8.05 -6.06 -17.57
CA GLN A 127 8.50 -4.81 -16.95
C GLN A 127 7.70 -3.64 -17.51
N ARG A 128 7.44 -2.65 -16.66
CA ARG A 128 6.94 -1.35 -17.12
C ARG A 128 7.92 -0.81 -18.16
N GLY A 129 7.40 -0.38 -19.32
CA GLY A 129 8.24 0.09 -20.41
C GLY A 129 9.16 1.21 -19.95
N VAL A 130 10.45 0.92 -19.88
CA VAL A 130 11.51 1.93 -19.77
C VAL A 130 11.63 2.55 -21.15
N ASN A 131 10.53 3.15 -21.64
CA ASN A 131 10.47 3.70 -23.00
C ASN A 131 11.43 4.87 -23.14
N ARG A 132 12.47 4.63 -23.93
CA ARG A 132 13.34 5.55 -24.72
C ARG A 132 13.78 6.89 -24.11
N THR A 133 13.15 7.38 -23.07
CA THR A 133 13.62 8.49 -22.24
C THR A 133 13.63 8.02 -20.79
N PHE A 134 14.81 7.74 -20.28
CA PHE A 134 15.05 7.33 -18.89
C PHE A 134 14.64 8.47 -17.93
N ASN A 135 13.33 8.64 -17.74
CA ASN A 135 12.78 9.63 -16.83
C ASN A 135 12.31 8.94 -15.55
N MET A 136 13.21 8.83 -14.58
CA MET A 136 12.96 8.22 -13.28
C MET A 136 11.72 8.79 -12.58
N ARG A 137 11.43 10.09 -12.71
CA ARG A 137 10.24 10.69 -12.11
C ARG A 137 8.94 10.14 -12.67
N LYS A 138 8.89 9.83 -13.97
CA LYS A 138 7.71 9.19 -14.58
C LYS A 138 7.55 7.75 -14.15
N ILE A 139 8.68 7.02 -14.00
CA ILE A 139 8.66 5.61 -13.58
C ILE A 139 8.12 5.46 -12.16
N VAL A 140 8.58 6.29 -11.23
CA VAL A 140 8.17 6.21 -9.81
C VAL A 140 6.77 6.77 -9.55
N LYS A 141 6.20 7.55 -10.48
CA LYS A 141 4.82 8.05 -10.43
C LYS A 141 3.85 7.21 -11.28
N ASP A 142 4.19 6.00 -11.60
CA ASP A 142 3.35 5.09 -12.37
C ASP A 142 2.87 3.94 -11.48
N SER A 143 1.62 3.99 -11.05
CA SER A 143 0.96 2.97 -10.23
C SER A 143 0.48 1.75 -11.03
N SER A 144 0.51 1.83 -12.39
CA SER A 144 0.05 0.74 -13.26
C SER A 144 0.95 -0.51 -13.20
N GLY A 145 0.46 -1.60 -13.71
CA GLY A 145 1.26 -2.78 -14.02
C GLY A 145 1.44 -3.81 -12.92
N GLY A 146 0.43 -4.05 -12.09
CA GLY A 146 0.34 -5.24 -11.24
C GLY A 146 0.43 -5.01 -9.74
N ALA A 147 0.67 -3.78 -9.26
CA ALA A 147 0.71 -3.50 -7.83
C ALA A 147 -0.66 -3.71 -7.15
N TYR A 148 -1.75 -3.39 -7.85
CA TYR A 148 -3.13 -3.62 -7.39
C TYR A 148 -3.66 -4.98 -7.88
N PHE A 149 -2.92 -6.06 -7.61
CA PHE A 149 -3.39 -7.42 -7.86
C PHE A 149 -4.23 -7.93 -6.68
N TYR A 150 -4.98 -8.99 -6.90
CA TYR A 150 -5.67 -9.69 -5.83
C TYR A 150 -5.45 -11.22 -5.93
N LEU A 151 -5.64 -11.92 -4.82
CA LEU A 151 -5.78 -13.36 -4.79
C LEU A 151 -7.26 -13.72 -4.89
N ASP A 152 -7.57 -14.61 -5.82
CA ASP A 152 -8.93 -15.15 -5.94
C ASP A 152 -9.20 -16.26 -4.89
N HIS A 153 -10.42 -16.78 -4.88
CA HIS A 153 -10.87 -17.83 -3.96
C HIS A 153 -10.12 -19.17 -4.09
N GLN A 154 -9.26 -19.31 -5.11
CA GLN A 154 -8.38 -20.46 -5.34
C GLN A 154 -6.89 -20.14 -5.09
N ASP A 155 -6.59 -19.03 -4.43
CA ASP A 155 -5.25 -18.50 -4.19
C ASP A 155 -4.46 -18.17 -5.49
N ARG A 156 -5.15 -17.94 -6.61
CA ARG A 156 -4.50 -17.50 -7.85
C ARG A 156 -4.36 -15.99 -7.84
N ALA A 157 -3.21 -15.50 -8.26
CA ALA A 157 -2.99 -14.07 -8.43
C ALA A 157 -3.58 -13.59 -9.76
N VAL A 158 -4.47 -12.60 -9.70
CA VAL A 158 -5.06 -11.94 -10.88
C VAL A 158 -4.46 -10.55 -11.01
N LEU A 159 -3.74 -10.30 -12.10
CA LEU A 159 -2.96 -9.07 -12.32
C LEU A 159 -3.29 -8.42 -13.66
N GLY A 160 -3.47 -7.09 -13.65
CA GLY A 160 -3.42 -6.28 -14.86
C GLY A 160 -1.99 -5.82 -15.12
N LEU A 161 -1.47 -5.98 -16.33
CA LEU A 161 -0.06 -5.83 -16.64
C LEU A 161 0.21 -4.74 -17.69
N PRO A 162 1.46 -4.24 -17.79
CA PRO A 162 1.80 -3.15 -18.70
C PRO A 162 1.66 -3.48 -20.18
N ASP A 163 1.68 -4.77 -20.53
CA ASP A 163 1.51 -5.28 -21.89
C ASP A 163 0.04 -5.40 -22.32
N ASN A 164 -0.87 -4.75 -21.62
CA ASN A 164 -2.32 -4.80 -21.82
C ASN A 164 -2.93 -6.18 -21.61
N THR A 165 -2.29 -7.02 -20.80
CA THR A 165 -2.84 -8.34 -20.46
C THR A 165 -3.38 -8.39 -19.04
N ILE A 166 -4.40 -9.22 -18.81
CA ILE A 166 -4.78 -9.70 -17.48
C ILE A 166 -4.32 -11.15 -17.39
N LYS A 167 -3.50 -11.46 -16.38
CA LYS A 167 -3.00 -12.82 -16.14
C LYS A 167 -3.58 -13.40 -14.86
N VAL A 168 -3.94 -14.67 -14.93
CA VAL A 168 -4.33 -15.50 -13.77
C VAL A 168 -3.21 -16.49 -13.53
N ILE A 169 -2.51 -16.34 -12.41
CA ILE A 169 -1.31 -17.11 -12.08
C ILE A 169 -1.59 -17.95 -10.84
N GLY A 170 -1.63 -19.27 -11.03
CA GLY A 170 -1.83 -20.24 -9.98
C GLY A 170 -0.53 -20.76 -9.39
N GLN A 171 -0.65 -21.68 -8.42
CA GLN A 171 0.47 -22.31 -7.73
C GLN A 171 0.36 -23.83 -7.83
N ILE A 172 1.42 -24.49 -8.26
CA ILE A 172 1.55 -25.94 -8.22
C ILE A 172 2.56 -26.33 -7.15
N GLN A 173 2.20 -27.28 -6.30
CA GLN A 173 3.08 -27.86 -5.29
C GLN A 173 3.47 -29.27 -5.69
N ASP A 174 4.76 -29.52 -5.77
CA ASP A 174 5.32 -30.85 -6.02
C ASP A 174 6.43 -31.20 -5.01
N ALA A 175 7.14 -32.32 -5.23
CA ALA A 175 8.25 -32.76 -4.39
C ALA A 175 9.46 -31.82 -4.40
N LYS A 176 9.58 -30.94 -5.41
CA LYS A 176 10.67 -29.96 -5.55
C LYS A 176 10.34 -28.61 -4.90
N GLY A 177 9.06 -28.37 -4.56
CA GLY A 177 8.60 -27.14 -3.96
C GLY A 177 7.37 -26.56 -4.62
N THR A 178 7.18 -25.25 -4.47
CA THR A 178 6.09 -24.50 -5.11
C THR A 178 6.57 -23.81 -6.36
N THR A 179 5.77 -23.87 -7.43
CA THR A 179 6.01 -23.17 -8.69
C THR A 179 4.77 -22.38 -9.08
N PHE A 180 4.95 -21.15 -9.52
CA PHE A 180 3.88 -20.36 -10.14
C PHE A 180 3.67 -20.81 -11.59
N VAL A 181 2.40 -20.89 -12.01
CA VAL A 181 2.02 -21.27 -13.38
C VAL A 181 0.99 -20.30 -13.93
N LEU A 182 1.14 -19.91 -15.19
CA LEU A 182 0.12 -19.16 -15.92
C LEU A 182 -1.04 -20.12 -16.23
N GLU A 183 -2.22 -19.81 -15.72
CA GLU A 183 -3.43 -20.59 -15.97
C GLU A 183 -4.30 -19.98 -17.05
N ARG A 184 -4.45 -18.65 -17.04
CA ARG A 184 -5.22 -17.90 -18.07
C ARG A 184 -4.54 -16.57 -18.36
N GLU A 185 -4.76 -16.09 -19.59
CA GLU A 185 -4.33 -14.78 -20.07
C GLU A 185 -5.43 -14.18 -20.94
N TYR A 186 -5.74 -12.91 -20.70
CA TYR A 186 -6.68 -12.14 -21.51
C TYR A 186 -5.94 -10.96 -22.13
N ASP A 187 -5.87 -10.93 -23.46
CA ASP A 187 -5.27 -9.84 -24.21
C ASP A 187 -6.32 -8.73 -24.44
N LEU A 188 -6.09 -7.56 -23.86
CA LEU A 188 -6.96 -6.39 -24.00
C LEU A 188 -6.52 -5.47 -25.15
N SER A 189 -5.44 -5.76 -25.84
CA SER A 189 -4.90 -4.95 -26.94
C SER A 189 -5.92 -4.73 -28.08
N PRO A 190 -6.79 -5.68 -28.44
CA PRO A 190 -7.81 -5.47 -29.46
C PRO A 190 -8.80 -4.35 -29.14
N VAL A 191 -9.05 -4.06 -27.86
CA VAL A 191 -10.00 -3.04 -27.42
C VAL A 191 -9.31 -1.77 -26.92
N LEU A 192 -8.11 -1.88 -26.36
CA LEU A 192 -7.35 -0.75 -25.82
C LEU A 192 -6.38 -0.13 -26.84
N GLY A 193 -6.23 -0.78 -28.01
CA GLY A 193 -5.26 -0.38 -29.03
C GLY A 193 -3.83 -0.79 -28.67
N GLN A 194 -2.88 -0.48 -29.58
CA GLN A 194 -1.47 -0.87 -29.43
C GLN A 194 -0.67 0.05 -28.48
N LYS A 195 -1.28 1.12 -27.96
CA LYS A 195 -0.64 1.95 -26.93
C LYS A 195 -0.73 1.25 -25.59
N GLU A 196 0.32 1.36 -24.77
CA GLU A 196 0.29 0.95 -23.39
C GLU A 196 -0.89 1.64 -22.71
N ALA A 197 -1.99 0.92 -22.48
CA ALA A 197 -3.18 1.48 -21.83
C ALA A 197 -2.97 1.65 -20.33
N LYS A 198 -1.91 1.03 -19.79
CA LYS A 198 -1.53 1.11 -18.38
C LYS A 198 -2.66 0.68 -17.46
N ILE A 199 -2.95 -0.59 -17.44
CA ILE A 199 -3.94 -1.16 -16.52
C ILE A 199 -3.51 -0.82 -15.09
N SER A 200 -4.34 -0.05 -14.37
CA SER A 200 -4.09 0.37 -13.00
C SER A 200 -4.51 -0.71 -12.01
N ALA A 201 -5.69 -1.27 -12.16
CA ALA A 201 -6.22 -2.29 -11.25
C ALA A 201 -7.16 -3.27 -11.93
N VAL A 202 -7.31 -4.44 -11.32
CA VAL A 202 -8.28 -5.48 -11.68
C VAL A 202 -8.90 -6.04 -10.41
N LEU A 203 -10.24 -6.09 -10.33
CA LEU A 203 -11.00 -6.75 -9.26
C LEU A 203 -12.24 -7.42 -9.86
N PRO A 204 -12.75 -8.50 -9.25
CA PRO A 204 -13.97 -9.15 -9.70
C PRO A 204 -15.20 -8.40 -9.18
N ASP A 205 -16.31 -8.42 -9.92
CA ASP A 205 -17.61 -8.12 -9.34
C ASP A 205 -18.23 -9.37 -8.70
N TRP A 206 -19.39 -9.20 -8.07
CA TRP A 206 -20.08 -10.29 -7.36
C TRP A 206 -20.65 -11.38 -8.26
N THR A 207 -20.57 -11.20 -9.60
CA THR A 207 -20.88 -12.24 -10.60
C THR A 207 -19.65 -13.01 -11.06
N GLY A 208 -18.43 -12.58 -10.64
CA GLY A 208 -17.16 -13.16 -11.03
C GLY A 208 -16.53 -12.55 -12.27
N ARG A 209 -17.16 -11.56 -12.87
CA ARG A 209 -16.63 -10.82 -14.02
C ARG A 209 -15.47 -9.94 -13.58
N TYR A 210 -14.35 -9.98 -14.28
CA TYR A 210 -13.21 -9.12 -13.98
C TYR A 210 -13.48 -7.71 -14.49
N TRP A 211 -13.45 -6.73 -13.60
CA TRP A 211 -13.40 -5.33 -13.96
C TRP A 211 -11.95 -4.88 -14.03
N PHE A 212 -11.65 -3.98 -14.96
CA PHE A 212 -10.35 -3.34 -15.05
C PHE A 212 -10.51 -1.84 -15.29
N VAL A 213 -9.54 -1.09 -14.80
CA VAL A 213 -9.40 0.35 -15.06
C VAL A 213 -8.00 0.62 -15.60
N THR A 214 -7.89 1.61 -16.48
CA THR A 214 -6.60 2.02 -17.04
C THR A 214 -6.31 3.48 -16.70
N ARG A 215 -5.04 3.84 -16.71
CA ARG A 215 -4.63 5.21 -16.45
C ARG A 215 -5.30 6.22 -17.38
N TYR A 216 -5.64 5.86 -18.59
CA TYR A 216 -6.19 6.75 -19.62
C TYR A 216 -7.72 6.67 -19.76
N GLY A 217 -8.41 6.40 -18.65
CA GLY A 217 -9.86 6.50 -18.58
C GLY A 217 -10.64 5.34 -19.18
N PHE A 218 -9.99 4.26 -19.63
CA PHE A 218 -10.75 3.05 -20.01
C PHE A 218 -11.20 2.30 -18.77
N ILE A 219 -12.46 1.96 -18.73
CA ILE A 219 -13.09 1.08 -17.73
C ILE A 219 -13.74 -0.06 -18.47
N GLY A 220 -13.42 -1.27 -18.13
CA GLY A 220 -13.95 -2.42 -18.84
C GLY A 220 -14.16 -3.63 -17.97
N THR A 221 -14.74 -4.64 -18.60
CA THR A 221 -14.99 -5.95 -18.01
C THR A 221 -14.47 -7.05 -18.89
N VAL A 222 -14.06 -8.16 -18.28
CA VAL A 222 -13.73 -9.42 -18.95
C VAL A 222 -14.60 -10.51 -18.35
N ASP A 223 -15.32 -11.23 -19.17
CA ASP A 223 -16.01 -12.44 -18.77
C ASP A 223 -14.96 -13.57 -18.67
N PRO A 224 -14.72 -14.17 -17.49
CA PRO A 224 -13.63 -15.12 -17.30
C PRO A 224 -13.81 -16.45 -18.04
N GLU A 225 -15.04 -16.81 -18.41
CA GLU A 225 -15.32 -18.08 -19.12
C GLU A 225 -15.19 -17.93 -20.63
N SER A 226 -15.82 -16.91 -21.20
CA SER A 226 -15.82 -16.68 -22.65
C SER A 226 -14.63 -15.84 -23.14
N GLY A 227 -13.97 -15.09 -22.25
CA GLY A 227 -12.96 -14.10 -22.62
C GLY A 227 -13.55 -12.84 -23.28
N HIS A 228 -14.90 -12.67 -23.29
CA HIS A 228 -15.54 -11.50 -23.86
C HIS A 228 -15.16 -10.23 -23.10
N ILE A 229 -14.74 -9.20 -23.84
CA ILE A 229 -14.29 -7.92 -23.29
C ILE A 229 -15.29 -6.84 -23.72
N ALA A 230 -15.77 -6.08 -22.74
CA ALA A 230 -16.57 -4.89 -22.98
C ALA A 230 -15.97 -3.69 -22.24
N HIS A 231 -16.09 -2.48 -22.78
CA HIS A 231 -15.51 -1.29 -22.15
C HIS A 231 -16.28 -0.01 -22.49
N ILE A 232 -16.00 1.01 -21.72
CA ILE A 232 -16.27 2.41 -22.02
C ILE A 232 -14.98 3.22 -21.86
N GLU A 233 -14.95 4.39 -22.40
CA GLU A 233 -13.89 5.39 -22.23
C GLU A 233 -14.47 6.62 -21.54
N LEU A 234 -13.75 7.17 -20.58
CA LEU A 234 -13.99 8.49 -20.00
C LEU A 234 -13.01 9.47 -20.69
N PRO A 235 -13.46 10.23 -21.68
CA PRO A 235 -12.57 11.10 -22.45
C PRO A 235 -11.89 12.13 -21.54
N ASP A 236 -10.58 12.31 -21.74
CA ASP A 236 -9.75 13.29 -21.01
C ASP A 236 -9.71 13.11 -19.49
N GLU A 237 -10.06 11.93 -18.97
CA GLU A 237 -9.97 11.60 -17.57
C GLU A 237 -8.86 10.55 -17.31
N GLU A 238 -8.20 10.65 -16.14
CA GLU A 238 -7.17 9.71 -15.69
C GLU A 238 -7.67 8.92 -14.47
N ILE A 239 -7.37 7.60 -14.43
CA ILE A 239 -7.63 6.73 -13.27
C ILE A 239 -6.31 6.16 -12.77
N GLN A 240 -5.83 6.67 -11.64
CA GLN A 240 -4.51 6.33 -11.09
C GLN A 240 -4.53 5.11 -10.18
N ASN A 241 -5.64 4.92 -9.43
CA ASN A 241 -5.73 4.01 -8.31
C ASN A 241 -6.63 2.81 -8.61
N SER A 242 -6.80 1.97 -7.62
CA SER A 242 -7.76 0.88 -7.64
C SER A 242 -9.20 1.41 -7.47
N PHE A 243 -10.13 0.51 -7.34
CA PHE A 243 -11.55 0.80 -7.17
C PHE A 243 -12.15 -0.14 -6.12
N ALA A 244 -13.31 0.20 -5.59
CA ALA A 244 -14.02 -0.61 -4.62
C ALA A 244 -15.19 -1.34 -5.25
N VAL A 245 -15.57 -2.48 -4.67
CA VAL A 245 -16.65 -3.33 -5.18
C VAL A 245 -17.52 -3.79 -4.02
N ASP A 246 -18.84 -3.56 -4.13
CA ASP A 246 -19.83 -4.18 -3.26
C ASP A 246 -20.75 -5.14 -4.04
N ARG A 247 -21.77 -5.65 -3.38
CA ARG A 247 -22.71 -6.62 -3.99
C ARG A 247 -23.49 -6.05 -5.17
N GLU A 248 -23.61 -4.74 -5.26
CA GLU A 248 -24.52 -4.08 -6.18
C GLU A 248 -23.80 -3.30 -7.27
N ALA A 249 -22.59 -2.80 -7.01
CA ALA A 249 -21.93 -1.85 -7.88
C ALA A 249 -20.39 -1.85 -7.70
N VAL A 250 -19.74 -1.17 -8.64
CA VAL A 250 -18.32 -0.87 -8.65
C VAL A 250 -18.15 0.64 -8.53
N TYR A 251 -17.25 1.08 -7.65
CA TYR A 251 -16.99 2.49 -7.37
C TYR A 251 -15.61 2.88 -7.86
N VAL A 252 -15.57 3.69 -8.91
CA VAL A 252 -14.34 4.13 -9.57
C VAL A 252 -14.15 5.62 -9.38
N ILE A 253 -12.93 6.06 -9.13
CA ILE A 253 -12.59 7.48 -9.08
C ILE A 253 -11.63 7.83 -10.22
N SER A 254 -12.00 8.84 -11.01
CA SER A 254 -11.09 9.49 -11.94
C SER A 254 -10.54 10.78 -11.33
N ASP A 255 -9.66 11.46 -12.05
CA ASP A 255 -9.19 12.79 -11.66
C ASP A 255 -10.27 13.89 -11.81
N HIS A 256 -11.52 13.53 -12.16
CA HIS A 256 -12.66 14.44 -12.31
C HIS A 256 -13.85 14.12 -11.43
N ALA A 257 -14.16 12.84 -11.20
CA ALA A 257 -15.37 12.45 -10.51
C ALA A 257 -15.28 11.06 -9.86
N LEU A 258 -16.16 10.82 -8.89
CA LEU A 258 -16.48 9.51 -8.35
C LEU A 258 -17.66 8.93 -9.12
N TYR A 259 -17.54 7.70 -9.54
CA TYR A 259 -18.53 6.96 -10.33
C TYR A 259 -19.04 5.74 -9.57
N CYS A 260 -20.33 5.49 -9.61
CA CYS A 260 -20.92 4.20 -9.33
C CYS A 260 -21.34 3.55 -10.65
N MET A 261 -20.95 2.32 -10.85
CA MET A 261 -21.09 1.63 -12.12
C MET A 261 -21.60 0.21 -11.92
N VAL A 262 -22.27 -0.30 -12.94
CA VAL A 262 -22.71 -1.70 -13.03
C VAL A 262 -22.34 -2.26 -14.40
N ALA A 263 -22.21 -3.56 -14.52
CA ALA A 263 -22.10 -4.21 -15.82
C ALA A 263 -23.49 -4.48 -16.40
N ASN A 264 -23.71 -4.15 -17.65
CA ASN A 264 -24.90 -4.57 -18.36
C ASN A 264 -24.97 -6.11 -18.36
N PRO A 265 -26.07 -6.71 -17.90
CA PRO A 265 -26.15 -8.17 -17.74
C PRO A 265 -25.93 -8.97 -19.03
N SER A 266 -26.33 -8.43 -20.19
CA SER A 266 -26.26 -9.12 -21.48
C SER A 266 -24.92 -8.94 -22.18
N SER A 267 -24.38 -7.71 -22.17
CA SER A 267 -23.17 -7.35 -22.92
C SER A 267 -21.92 -7.25 -22.06
N GLY A 268 -22.05 -7.24 -20.74
CA GLY A 268 -20.97 -6.95 -19.82
C GLY A 268 -20.48 -5.50 -19.84
N LYS A 269 -21.01 -4.64 -20.70
CA LYS A 269 -20.54 -3.26 -20.84
C LYS A 269 -20.75 -2.47 -19.56
N PRO A 270 -19.73 -1.75 -19.05
CA PRO A 270 -19.90 -0.84 -17.93
C PRO A 270 -20.95 0.24 -18.21
N GLU A 271 -21.85 0.46 -17.26
CA GLU A 271 -22.88 1.51 -17.29
C GLU A 271 -22.75 2.40 -16.07
N ILE A 272 -22.75 3.71 -16.25
CA ILE A 272 -22.67 4.69 -15.18
C ILE A 272 -24.07 4.83 -14.56
N VAL A 273 -24.19 4.49 -13.27
CA VAL A 273 -25.41 4.67 -12.49
C VAL A 273 -25.52 6.10 -11.98
N TRP A 274 -24.42 6.62 -11.42
CA TRP A 274 -24.30 8.02 -11.01
C TRP A 274 -22.84 8.49 -11.06
N ARG A 275 -22.68 9.82 -11.06
CA ARG A 275 -21.40 10.52 -11.13
C ARG A 275 -21.43 11.73 -10.22
N GLU A 276 -20.50 11.81 -9.28
CA GLU A 276 -20.32 12.94 -8.37
C GLU A 276 -19.01 13.66 -8.67
N VAL A 277 -19.10 14.91 -9.11
CA VAL A 277 -17.94 15.76 -9.40
C VAL A 277 -17.38 16.31 -8.08
N TYR A 278 -16.07 16.34 -7.97
CA TYR A 278 -15.38 16.90 -6.81
C TYR A 278 -14.38 18.00 -7.23
N ASP A 279 -13.88 18.75 -6.26
CA ASP A 279 -12.92 19.83 -6.51
C ASP A 279 -11.52 19.24 -6.77
N ARG A 280 -11.02 19.39 -7.99
CA ARG A 280 -9.70 18.94 -8.43
C ARG A 280 -8.57 19.87 -8.04
N GLY A 281 -8.87 21.05 -7.47
CA GLY A 281 -7.91 22.13 -7.28
C GLY A 281 -7.42 22.74 -8.61
N THR A 282 -6.40 23.56 -8.53
CA THR A 282 -5.87 24.32 -9.68
C THR A 282 -4.56 23.75 -10.23
N ARG A 283 -3.96 22.76 -9.56
CA ARG A 283 -2.63 22.22 -9.91
C ARG A 283 -2.44 20.80 -9.39
N ILE A 284 -1.44 20.12 -9.93
CA ILE A 284 -0.89 18.90 -9.34
C ILE A 284 -0.09 19.31 -8.10
N LYS A 285 -0.56 18.93 -6.92
CA LYS A 285 0.12 19.25 -5.65
C LYS A 285 1.38 18.41 -5.47
N PRO A 286 2.37 18.86 -4.66
CA PRO A 286 3.51 18.04 -4.28
C PRO A 286 3.04 16.73 -3.62
N SER A 287 3.54 15.61 -4.06
CA SER A 287 3.18 14.22 -3.83
C SER A 287 2.21 13.61 -4.85
N MET A 288 1.30 14.39 -5.42
CA MET A 288 0.24 13.87 -6.29
C MET A 288 0.77 13.37 -7.64
N PHE A 289 0.13 12.34 -8.18
CA PHE A 289 0.47 11.76 -9.47
C PHE A 289 -0.25 12.49 -10.62
N ASN A 290 -1.45 12.96 -10.37
CA ASN A 290 -2.24 13.81 -11.28
C ASN A 290 -2.95 14.94 -10.52
N GLN A 291 -3.85 15.68 -11.17
CA GLN A 291 -4.59 16.81 -10.59
C GLN A 291 -5.93 16.34 -9.97
N GLY A 292 -6.09 15.13 -9.58
CA GLY A 292 -7.34 14.65 -9.02
C GLY A 292 -7.21 14.14 -7.61
N SER A 293 -8.14 13.30 -7.23
CA SER A 293 -8.06 12.52 -6.01
C SER A 293 -6.96 11.46 -6.13
N GLY A 294 -6.12 11.35 -5.11
CA GLY A 294 -5.13 10.28 -4.99
C GLY A 294 -5.65 9.04 -4.26
N THR A 295 -6.95 9.02 -3.88
CA THR A 295 -7.50 7.92 -3.08
C THR A 295 -8.15 6.85 -3.94
N THR A 296 -8.04 5.59 -3.54
CA THR A 296 -9.00 4.56 -3.95
C THR A 296 -10.29 4.80 -3.14
N PRO A 297 -11.50 4.73 -3.74
CA PRO A 297 -12.73 4.87 -2.98
C PRO A 297 -12.81 3.83 -1.86
N THR A 298 -13.13 4.25 -0.65
CA THR A 298 -13.25 3.39 0.53
C THR A 298 -14.71 3.24 0.92
N LEU A 299 -15.22 2.00 0.94
CA LEU A 299 -16.59 1.70 1.37
C LEU A 299 -16.58 1.38 2.86
N PHE A 300 -17.54 1.93 3.61
CA PHE A 300 -17.59 1.72 5.07
C PHE A 300 -19.00 1.95 5.62
N GLY A 301 -19.16 1.63 6.90
CA GLY A 301 -20.39 1.89 7.62
C GLY A 301 -21.65 1.33 6.95
N ASN A 302 -22.76 1.94 7.24
CA ASN A 302 -24.08 1.54 6.73
C ASN A 302 -24.39 2.16 5.36
N GLY A 303 -23.49 2.01 4.40
CA GLY A 303 -23.76 2.48 3.04
C GLY A 303 -23.03 3.76 2.66
N TYR A 304 -21.79 3.95 3.13
CA TYR A 304 -20.97 5.11 2.79
C TYR A 304 -19.85 4.76 1.81
N VAL A 305 -19.45 5.75 1.03
CA VAL A 305 -18.23 5.75 0.25
C VAL A 305 -17.49 7.06 0.50
N ALA A 306 -16.19 6.97 0.82
CA ALA A 306 -15.34 8.13 1.05
C ALA A 306 -14.23 8.23 0.02
N ILE A 307 -13.88 9.48 -0.29
CA ILE A 307 -12.72 9.88 -1.10
C ILE A 307 -12.08 11.13 -0.49
N ALA A 308 -10.87 11.47 -0.89
CA ALA A 308 -10.31 12.81 -0.68
C ALA A 308 -10.38 13.61 -1.99
N ASP A 309 -10.70 14.90 -1.90
CA ASP A 309 -10.57 15.82 -3.04
C ASP A 309 -9.15 16.40 -3.14
N ASN A 310 -8.91 17.23 -4.14
CA ASN A 310 -7.64 17.96 -4.30
C ASN A 310 -7.83 19.48 -4.20
N ALA A 311 -8.88 19.94 -3.50
CA ALA A 311 -9.27 21.34 -3.40
C ALA A 311 -8.14 22.26 -2.94
N ASP A 312 -8.15 23.49 -3.43
CA ASP A 312 -7.31 24.59 -2.97
C ASP A 312 -8.15 25.56 -2.12
N PRO A 313 -7.58 26.16 -1.07
CA PRO A 313 -6.22 25.96 -0.54
C PRO A 313 -6.04 24.71 0.33
N GLN A 314 -7.10 23.96 0.64
CA GLN A 314 -7.12 22.86 1.59
C GLN A 314 -7.94 21.70 1.03
N MET A 315 -7.39 20.48 1.11
CA MET A 315 -8.10 19.27 0.73
C MET A 315 -9.21 18.93 1.73
N ASN A 316 -10.20 18.22 1.24
CA ASN A 316 -11.29 17.70 2.07
C ASN A 316 -11.40 16.19 1.93
N VAL A 317 -11.92 15.55 2.97
CA VAL A 317 -12.53 14.24 2.89
C VAL A 317 -14.00 14.41 2.55
N LEU A 318 -14.45 13.71 1.52
CA LEU A 318 -15.83 13.72 1.05
C LEU A 318 -16.44 12.36 1.36
N VAL A 319 -17.59 12.38 2.03
CA VAL A 319 -18.37 11.17 2.33
C VAL A 319 -19.69 11.23 1.62
N TYR A 320 -20.00 10.19 0.86
CA TYR A 320 -21.23 10.08 0.09
C TYR A 320 -22.04 8.85 0.52
N LYS A 321 -23.34 8.92 0.39
CA LYS A 321 -24.22 7.73 0.41
C LYS A 321 -23.93 6.91 -0.83
N ARG A 322 -23.56 5.63 -0.65
CA ARG A 322 -23.43 4.70 -1.78
C ARG A 322 -24.80 4.14 -2.15
N GLY A 323 -24.85 3.26 -3.09
CA GLY A 323 -26.09 2.70 -3.59
C GLY A 323 -26.55 3.38 -4.87
N LYS A 324 -27.43 2.68 -5.61
CA LYS A 324 -27.86 3.14 -6.94
C LYS A 324 -28.78 4.35 -6.88
N ALA A 325 -29.67 4.37 -5.91
CA ALA A 325 -30.57 5.49 -5.64
C ALA A 325 -30.48 5.91 -4.18
N VAL A 326 -30.62 7.18 -3.91
CA VAL A 326 -30.65 7.77 -2.55
C VAL A 326 -31.73 8.84 -2.50
N ASP A 327 -32.35 8.98 -1.34
CA ASP A 327 -33.26 10.08 -1.08
C ASP A 327 -32.46 11.33 -0.71
N GLY A 328 -32.72 12.45 -1.40
CA GLY A 328 -32.04 13.72 -1.18
C GLY A 328 -30.63 13.80 -1.74
N GLU A 329 -29.77 14.57 -1.12
CA GLU A 329 -28.39 14.76 -1.53
C GLU A 329 -27.54 13.51 -1.20
N ARG A 330 -26.67 13.15 -2.13
CA ARG A 330 -25.72 12.04 -1.94
C ARG A 330 -24.57 12.41 -1.03
N LEU A 331 -24.05 13.63 -1.14
CA LEU A 331 -22.94 14.12 -0.31
C LEU A 331 -23.45 14.34 1.13
N ILE A 332 -22.87 13.58 2.08
CA ILE A 332 -23.15 13.72 3.52
C ILE A 332 -22.30 14.84 4.09
N CYS A 333 -21.00 14.84 3.79
CA CYS A 333 -20.11 15.88 4.28
C CYS A 333 -18.92 16.12 3.35
N LYS A 334 -18.41 17.36 3.47
CA LYS A 334 -17.12 17.84 2.95
C LYS A 334 -16.32 18.38 4.13
N GLN A 335 -15.42 17.55 4.67
CA GLN A 335 -14.64 17.88 5.87
C GLN A 335 -13.23 18.32 5.48
N PRO A 336 -12.88 19.62 5.66
CA PRO A 336 -11.51 20.10 5.48
C PRO A 336 -10.53 19.42 6.45
N VAL A 337 -9.36 19.02 5.94
CA VAL A 337 -8.32 18.37 6.73
C VAL A 337 -6.95 18.97 6.47
N PHE A 338 -6.09 18.93 7.51
CA PHE A 338 -4.73 19.45 7.50
C PHE A 338 -4.65 20.98 7.32
N ALA A 339 -3.46 21.52 7.11
CA ALA A 339 -3.26 22.95 6.97
C ALA A 339 -3.51 23.44 5.53
N ALA A 340 -4.10 24.62 5.39
CA ALA A 340 -4.25 25.26 4.08
C ALA A 340 -2.90 25.44 3.36
N GLY A 341 -2.84 25.10 2.08
CA GLY A 341 -1.64 25.13 1.26
C GLY A 341 -0.66 23.97 1.50
N ARG A 342 -0.96 23.06 2.45
CA ARG A 342 -0.08 21.95 2.86
C ARG A 342 -0.83 20.64 3.06
N SER A 343 -1.79 20.35 2.21
CA SER A 343 -2.69 19.21 2.30
C SER A 343 -2.82 18.49 0.96
N ALA A 344 -2.53 17.17 0.94
CA ALA A 344 -2.72 16.28 -0.18
C ALA A 344 -2.60 14.82 0.29
N THR A 345 -3.28 13.88 -0.35
CA THR A 345 -3.10 12.44 -0.12
C THR A 345 -3.17 11.65 -1.41
N GLU A 346 -2.29 10.64 -1.53
CA GLU A 346 -2.22 9.65 -2.62
C GLU A 346 -2.55 8.24 -2.12
N ASN A 347 -3.09 8.13 -0.91
CA ASN A 347 -3.40 6.85 -0.29
C ASN A 347 -4.89 6.68 -0.05
N SER A 348 -5.36 5.43 -0.12
CA SER A 348 -6.71 5.07 0.32
C SER A 348 -6.95 5.51 1.77
N LEU A 349 -8.21 5.65 2.10
CA LEU A 349 -8.65 5.97 3.45
C LEU A 349 -8.87 4.66 4.23
N ILE A 350 -8.77 4.72 5.55
CA ILE A 350 -9.26 3.60 6.38
C ILE A 350 -10.73 3.86 6.70
N GLY A 351 -11.59 2.86 6.46
CA GLY A 351 -13.01 2.93 6.79
C GLY A 351 -13.39 1.93 7.87
N TYR A 352 -13.92 2.42 9.03
CA TYR A 352 -14.34 1.55 10.11
C TYR A 352 -15.58 2.12 10.84
N GLY A 353 -16.67 1.34 10.92
CA GLY A 353 -17.90 1.82 11.53
C GLY A 353 -18.42 3.07 10.81
N ASN A 354 -18.56 4.18 11.52
CA ASN A 354 -18.85 5.50 10.95
C ASN A 354 -17.60 6.39 10.80
N SER A 355 -16.41 5.83 10.95
CA SER A 355 -15.14 6.55 10.97
C SER A 355 -14.38 6.42 9.67
N VAL A 356 -13.67 7.48 9.28
CA VAL A 356 -12.69 7.51 8.20
C VAL A 356 -11.38 8.09 8.73
N ILE A 357 -10.24 7.47 8.37
CA ILE A 357 -8.92 8.00 8.69
C ILE A 357 -8.20 8.35 7.40
N VAL A 358 -7.57 9.51 7.38
CA VAL A 358 -6.78 10.04 6.27
C VAL A 358 -5.39 10.45 6.74
N GLU A 359 -4.39 10.31 5.88
CA GLU A 359 -3.04 10.81 6.12
C GLU A 359 -2.64 11.91 5.15
N ASN A 360 -1.62 12.70 5.52
CA ASN A 360 -1.09 13.81 4.72
C ASN A 360 0.21 13.42 4.01
N ASN A 361 0.18 13.36 2.69
CA ASN A 361 1.38 13.10 1.89
C ASN A 361 2.02 14.38 1.31
N TYR A 362 1.44 15.57 1.55
CA TYR A 362 1.88 16.80 0.93
C TYR A 362 3.37 17.05 1.11
N GLY A 363 4.07 17.33 0.02
CA GLY A 363 5.51 17.58 0.01
C GLY A 363 6.38 16.35 -0.20
N TYR A 364 5.82 15.14 -0.22
CA TYR A 364 6.60 13.96 -0.57
C TYR A 364 7.03 14.02 -2.04
N ASP A 365 8.31 13.86 -2.28
CA ASP A 365 8.90 13.61 -3.59
C ASP A 365 10.08 12.66 -3.39
N ILE A 366 10.05 11.54 -4.07
CA ILE A 366 11.02 10.45 -3.85
C ILE A 366 12.48 10.91 -3.95
N PHE A 367 12.78 11.87 -4.85
CA PHE A 367 14.14 12.36 -5.02
C PHE A 367 14.55 13.30 -3.89
N THR A 368 13.73 14.28 -3.54
CA THR A 368 14.03 15.20 -2.44
C THR A 368 13.99 14.49 -1.09
N THR A 369 13.14 13.48 -0.95
CA THR A 369 13.05 12.66 0.25
C THR A 369 14.28 11.77 0.39
N MET A 370 14.60 10.96 -0.63
CA MET A 370 15.73 10.03 -0.56
C MET A 370 17.09 10.72 -0.62
N VAL A 371 17.22 11.78 -1.45
CA VAL A 371 18.52 12.44 -1.66
C VAL A 371 18.76 13.56 -0.65
N LEU A 372 17.73 14.36 -0.32
CA LEU A 372 17.88 15.52 0.57
C LEU A 372 17.33 15.29 1.99
N GLY A 373 16.78 14.11 2.28
CA GLY A 373 16.23 13.79 3.60
C GLY A 373 14.98 14.57 3.99
N ARG A 374 14.27 15.18 3.02
CA ARG A 374 13.02 15.89 3.29
C ARG A 374 11.91 14.93 3.73
N THR A 375 10.92 15.47 4.43
CA THR A 375 9.71 14.74 4.84
C THR A 375 8.50 15.35 4.13
N SER A 376 7.39 14.59 4.11
CA SER A 376 6.06 15.18 3.88
C SER A 376 5.67 16.09 5.06
N GLU A 377 4.61 16.84 4.89
CA GLU A 377 3.92 17.49 6.01
C GLU A 377 3.36 16.44 6.98
N PRO A 378 3.29 16.73 8.27
CA PRO A 378 2.70 15.81 9.24
C PRO A 378 1.18 15.75 9.11
N GLY A 379 0.61 14.65 9.59
CA GLY A 379 -0.83 14.58 9.83
C GLY A 379 -1.45 13.23 9.53
N LEU A 380 -2.22 12.74 10.50
CA LEU A 380 -3.29 11.77 10.34
C LEU A 380 -4.51 12.34 11.05
N VAL A 381 -5.69 12.14 10.48
CA VAL A 381 -6.95 12.67 11.00
C VAL A 381 -8.00 11.57 10.98
N ARG A 382 -8.70 11.38 12.11
CA ARG A 382 -9.94 10.60 12.15
C ARG A 382 -11.13 11.53 12.09
N ILE A 383 -12.06 11.19 11.23
CA ILE A 383 -13.33 11.88 11.00
C ILE A 383 -14.44 10.87 11.23
N ASP A 384 -15.46 11.24 11.99
CA ASP A 384 -16.65 10.44 12.17
C ASP A 384 -17.85 11.12 11.47
N VAL A 385 -18.65 10.29 10.79
CA VAL A 385 -19.97 10.69 10.26
C VAL A 385 -20.92 10.83 11.46
N GLY A 386 -21.69 11.92 11.50
CA GLY A 386 -22.68 12.16 12.55
C GLY A 386 -23.79 11.09 12.55
N GLU A 387 -24.35 10.81 13.72
CA GLU A 387 -25.38 9.77 13.90
C GLU A 387 -26.64 10.00 13.05
N ASP A 388 -26.95 11.24 12.77
CA ASP A 388 -28.10 11.68 11.95
C ASP A 388 -27.75 11.86 10.47
N GLU A 389 -26.54 11.51 10.05
CA GLU A 389 -25.98 11.78 8.72
C GLU A 389 -25.95 13.28 8.33
N GLN A 390 -25.99 14.16 9.33
CA GLN A 390 -25.93 15.61 9.14
C GLN A 390 -24.48 16.11 9.30
N GLY A 391 -23.61 15.69 8.35
CA GLY A 391 -22.22 16.14 8.34
C GLY A 391 -21.24 15.17 9.01
N CYS A 392 -20.03 15.66 9.19
CA CYS A 392 -18.93 14.94 9.82
C CYS A 392 -18.17 15.86 10.78
N HIS A 393 -17.42 15.25 11.69
CA HIS A 393 -16.56 15.99 12.59
C HIS A 393 -15.21 15.30 12.79
N ILE A 394 -14.18 16.08 13.06
CA ILE A 394 -12.85 15.57 13.39
C ILE A 394 -12.87 15.10 14.84
N VAL A 395 -12.50 13.83 15.05
CA VAL A 395 -12.37 13.22 16.39
C VAL A 395 -11.01 13.51 16.98
N TRP A 396 -9.95 13.30 16.19
CA TRP A 396 -8.58 13.59 16.59
C TRP A 396 -7.69 13.88 15.38
N GLN A 397 -6.54 14.53 15.66
CA GLN A 397 -5.46 14.76 14.72
C GLN A 397 -4.14 14.35 15.37
N SER A 398 -3.33 13.62 14.63
CA SER A 398 -1.97 13.23 15.01
C SER A 398 -0.95 13.99 14.19
N SER A 399 0.19 14.33 14.80
CA SER A 399 1.32 15.00 14.14
C SER A 399 2.37 14.05 13.58
N GLU A 400 2.09 12.75 13.50
CA GLU A 400 3.01 11.79 12.89
C GLU A 400 3.23 12.08 11.41
N ILE A 401 4.45 11.81 10.95
CA ILE A 401 4.82 11.93 9.55
C ILE A 401 4.79 10.56 8.91
N ALA A 402 3.66 10.20 8.34
CA ALA A 402 3.44 8.90 7.70
C ALA A 402 3.89 8.85 6.23
N GLN A 403 4.43 9.91 5.70
CA GLN A 403 4.91 10.15 4.33
C GLN A 403 4.03 9.58 3.23
N THR A 404 4.05 8.26 3.01
CA THR A 404 3.39 7.59 1.88
C THR A 404 2.87 6.21 2.25
N VAL A 405 2.86 5.84 3.52
CA VAL A 405 2.34 4.52 3.90
C VAL A 405 0.82 4.50 3.77
N VAL A 406 0.26 3.45 3.21
CA VAL A 406 -1.16 3.14 3.40
C VAL A 406 -1.28 2.51 4.79
N PRO A 407 -1.83 3.24 5.78
CA PRO A 407 -1.93 2.73 7.13
C PRO A 407 -2.97 1.62 7.25
N LYS A 408 -2.92 0.85 8.33
CA LYS A 408 -3.87 -0.23 8.59
C LYS A 408 -4.41 -0.17 10.02
N LEU A 409 -5.70 -0.40 10.17
CA LEU A 409 -6.35 -0.54 11.45
C LEU A 409 -6.49 -2.02 11.81
N SER A 410 -5.93 -2.43 12.93
CA SER A 410 -6.14 -3.75 13.51
C SER A 410 -7.35 -3.73 14.45
N LEU A 411 -8.39 -4.49 14.10
CA LEU A 411 -9.58 -4.63 14.94
C LEU A 411 -9.29 -5.45 16.20
N GLY A 412 -8.38 -6.41 16.11
CA GLY A 412 -8.03 -7.29 17.23
C GLY A 412 -7.37 -6.59 18.41
N ASN A 413 -6.83 -5.38 18.24
CA ASN A 413 -6.23 -4.62 19.33
C ASN A 413 -6.49 -3.12 19.33
N GLY A 414 -7.25 -2.59 18.35
CA GLY A 414 -7.60 -1.16 18.25
C GLY A 414 -6.43 -0.24 17.91
N LEU A 415 -5.38 -0.78 17.28
CA LEU A 415 -4.20 0.00 16.90
C LEU A 415 -4.19 0.30 15.40
N LEU A 416 -3.89 1.55 15.09
CA LEU A 416 -3.55 2.01 13.76
C LEU A 416 -2.05 1.86 13.56
N TYR A 417 -1.64 1.09 12.56
CA TYR A 417 -0.23 0.92 12.21
C TYR A 417 0.17 1.79 11.03
N VAL A 418 1.21 2.56 11.24
CA VAL A 418 1.80 3.45 10.26
C VAL A 418 3.31 3.27 10.16
N TYR A 419 3.87 3.68 9.04
CA TYR A 419 5.31 3.70 8.83
C TYR A 419 5.76 5.15 8.77
N THR A 420 6.47 5.60 9.80
CA THR A 420 6.76 7.02 10.01
C THR A 420 8.21 7.36 9.78
N LYS A 421 8.47 8.60 9.40
CA LYS A 421 9.81 9.13 9.19
C LYS A 421 10.13 10.24 10.19
N MET A 422 11.33 10.18 10.76
CA MET A 422 11.81 11.19 11.69
C MET A 422 12.06 12.54 10.96
N PRO A 423 11.51 13.67 11.44
CA PRO A 423 11.56 14.95 10.73
C PRO A 423 12.96 15.58 10.63
N LYS A 424 13.84 15.32 11.57
CA LYS A 424 15.21 15.87 11.61
C LYS A 424 16.18 14.78 12.03
N ALA A 425 16.50 13.91 11.08
CA ALA A 425 17.39 12.79 11.35
C ALA A 425 18.85 13.25 11.55
N PRO A 426 19.59 12.65 12.49
CA PRO A 426 21.02 12.90 12.66
C PRO A 426 21.82 12.55 11.41
N LEU A 427 22.89 13.29 11.13
CA LEU A 427 23.82 13.05 10.03
C LEU A 427 23.15 12.94 8.66
N PHE A 428 22.02 13.65 8.45
CA PHE A 428 21.25 13.63 7.21
C PHE A 428 20.79 12.22 6.77
N SER A 429 20.74 11.27 7.69
CA SER A 429 20.20 9.94 7.43
C SER A 429 18.67 9.97 7.49
N ASP A 430 18.02 9.28 6.55
CA ASP A 430 16.60 8.99 6.70
C ASP A 430 16.42 7.98 7.83
N VAL A 431 15.48 8.20 8.72
CA VAL A 431 15.20 7.34 9.88
C VAL A 431 13.74 6.97 9.89
N PHE A 432 13.44 5.67 9.84
CA PHE A 432 12.10 5.15 9.71
C PHE A 432 11.70 4.29 10.90
N TYR A 433 10.44 4.43 11.31
CA TYR A 433 9.86 3.71 12.42
C TYR A 433 8.56 3.01 12.00
N PHE A 434 8.37 1.81 12.52
CA PHE A 434 7.05 1.21 12.63
C PHE A 434 6.37 1.80 13.86
N THR A 435 5.21 2.40 13.67
CA THR A 435 4.53 3.22 14.68
C THR A 435 3.12 2.72 14.89
N ALA A 436 2.73 2.55 16.15
CA ALA A 436 1.35 2.23 16.53
C ALA A 436 0.70 3.44 17.18
N ILE A 437 -0.52 3.74 16.74
CA ILE A 437 -1.37 4.84 17.20
C ILE A 437 -2.66 4.23 17.73
N ASP A 438 -3.17 4.71 18.84
CA ASP A 438 -4.45 4.31 19.38
C ASP A 438 -5.60 4.85 18.51
N PHE A 439 -6.51 3.98 18.07
CA PHE A 439 -7.63 4.37 17.21
C PHE A 439 -8.60 5.35 17.90
N GLY A 440 -8.82 5.18 19.20
CA GLY A 440 -9.77 6.00 19.95
C GLY A 440 -9.27 7.42 20.16
N THR A 441 -7.98 7.59 20.45
CA THR A 441 -7.40 8.86 20.92
C THR A 441 -6.49 9.55 19.91
N GLY A 442 -5.95 8.83 18.92
CA GLY A 442 -4.93 9.34 18.00
C GLY A 442 -3.53 9.46 18.64
N GLU A 443 -3.35 9.00 19.87
CA GLU A 443 -2.06 9.04 20.56
C GLU A 443 -1.11 7.97 20.04
N THR A 444 0.15 8.35 19.86
CA THR A 444 1.20 7.39 19.54
C THR A 444 1.55 6.55 20.76
N ILE A 445 1.32 5.24 20.66
CA ILE A 445 1.59 4.29 21.75
C ILE A 445 3.07 3.91 21.76
N TYR A 446 3.60 3.54 20.59
CA TYR A 446 5.03 3.24 20.46
C TYR A 446 5.55 3.51 19.04
N ARG A 447 6.89 3.66 18.97
CA ARG A 447 7.65 3.63 17.71
C ARG A 447 8.81 2.65 17.84
N ARG A 448 8.98 1.79 16.86
CA ARG A 448 10.10 0.86 16.74
C ARG A 448 10.95 1.23 15.53
N LEU A 449 12.24 1.53 15.73
CA LEU A 449 13.16 1.78 14.64
C LEU A 449 13.21 0.55 13.71
N THR A 450 12.90 0.76 12.45
CA THR A 450 13.04 -0.27 11.41
C THR A 450 14.39 -0.19 10.72
N GLY A 451 14.88 1.01 10.50
CA GLY A 451 16.21 1.24 9.97
C GLY A 451 16.45 2.65 9.47
N THR A 452 17.63 2.84 8.87
CA THR A 452 18.07 4.16 8.39
C THR A 452 18.59 4.09 6.95
N GLY A 453 18.36 5.16 6.21
CA GLY A 453 18.76 5.33 4.82
C GLY A 453 17.64 5.03 3.83
N MET A 454 17.83 5.48 2.59
CA MET A 454 16.84 5.46 1.51
C MET A 454 16.21 4.08 1.24
N ARG A 455 16.92 2.99 1.55
CA ARG A 455 16.43 1.62 1.30
C ARG A 455 15.25 1.23 2.17
N TYR A 456 15.03 1.97 3.24
CA TYR A 456 13.93 1.79 4.18
C TYR A 456 12.71 2.65 3.87
N ASP A 457 12.76 3.53 2.84
CA ASP A 457 11.57 4.25 2.38
C ASP A 457 10.54 3.26 1.84
N ASN A 458 9.30 3.37 2.28
CA ASN A 458 8.23 2.43 1.88
C ASN A 458 7.58 2.78 0.55
N HIS A 459 7.72 4.02 0.06
CA HIS A 459 7.23 4.50 -1.23
C HIS A 459 5.86 3.91 -1.63
N PHE A 460 4.81 4.33 -0.95
CA PHE A 460 3.41 3.91 -1.14
C PHE A 460 3.10 2.42 -0.87
N SER A 461 4.05 1.65 -0.32
CA SER A 461 3.70 0.31 0.17
C SER A 461 2.88 0.41 1.46
N PRO A 462 1.81 -0.38 1.60
CA PRO A 462 1.04 -0.43 2.83
C PRO A 462 1.80 -1.11 3.96
N VAL A 463 1.35 -0.88 5.19
CA VAL A 463 1.48 -1.88 6.25
C VAL A 463 0.47 -2.99 5.96
N THR A 464 0.82 -4.24 6.15
CA THR A 464 -0.11 -5.37 6.04
C THR A 464 0.01 -6.24 7.28
N ILE A 465 -1.10 -6.61 7.91
CA ILE A 465 -1.09 -7.52 9.07
C ILE A 465 -1.40 -8.92 8.57
N GLY A 466 -0.48 -9.83 8.81
CA GLY A 466 -0.66 -11.24 8.46
C GLY A 466 -1.62 -11.99 9.37
N PRO A 467 -2.04 -13.20 8.97
CA PRO A 467 -2.97 -14.01 9.75
C PRO A 467 -2.49 -14.34 11.18
N ASP A 468 -1.19 -14.30 11.41
CA ASP A 468 -0.52 -14.55 12.70
C ASP A 468 -0.22 -13.27 13.50
N GLY A 469 -0.72 -12.12 13.06
CA GLY A 469 -0.47 -10.82 13.67
C GLY A 469 0.88 -10.18 13.36
N THR A 470 1.71 -10.80 12.52
CA THR A 470 2.96 -10.17 12.02
C THR A 470 2.63 -9.01 11.11
N ALA A 471 3.24 -7.85 11.32
CA ALA A 471 3.14 -6.72 10.41
C ALA A 471 4.22 -6.79 9.33
N TYR A 472 3.85 -6.47 8.09
CA TYR A 472 4.76 -6.45 6.95
C TYR A 472 4.78 -5.07 6.32
N VAL A 473 5.96 -4.64 5.87
CA VAL A 473 6.14 -3.38 5.15
C VAL A 473 7.08 -3.58 3.97
N GLY A 474 6.60 -3.30 2.77
CA GLY A 474 7.45 -3.21 1.59
C GLY A 474 8.29 -1.94 1.63
N THR A 475 9.54 -2.02 1.17
CA THR A 475 10.43 -0.86 1.02
C THR A 475 11.01 -0.81 -0.38
N VAL A 476 11.59 0.31 -0.78
CA VAL A 476 12.21 0.46 -2.12
C VAL A 476 13.30 -0.57 -2.41
N ASN A 477 13.74 -1.36 -1.43
CA ASN A 477 14.76 -2.39 -1.63
C ASN A 477 14.34 -3.78 -1.14
N GLY A 478 13.12 -3.99 -0.69
CA GLY A 478 12.69 -5.31 -0.24
C GLY A 478 11.44 -5.32 0.63
N LEU A 479 11.44 -6.21 1.59
CA LEU A 479 10.33 -6.49 2.49
C LEU A 479 10.82 -6.62 3.93
N MET A 480 10.02 -6.17 4.89
CA MET A 480 10.24 -6.36 6.32
C MET A 480 9.06 -7.05 6.96
N ALA A 481 9.33 -7.84 8.00
CA ALA A 481 8.37 -8.44 8.92
C ALA A 481 8.68 -7.97 10.33
N ILE A 482 7.66 -7.52 11.05
CA ILE A 482 7.74 -6.96 12.40
C ILE A 482 6.73 -7.72 13.27
N ARG A 483 7.19 -8.29 14.39
CA ARG A 483 6.35 -9.08 15.30
C ARG A 483 6.81 -8.92 16.73
N ASP A 484 5.92 -9.18 17.66
CA ASP A 484 6.29 -9.28 19.07
C ASP A 484 7.24 -10.47 19.30
N GLY A 485 8.19 -10.29 20.20
CA GLY A 485 9.02 -11.38 20.68
C GLY A 485 8.19 -12.37 21.48
N SER A 486 8.56 -13.66 21.47
CA SER A 486 7.98 -14.63 22.38
C SER A 486 8.23 -14.18 23.82
N PRO A 487 7.27 -14.32 24.74
CA PRO A 487 7.53 -14.10 26.16
C PRO A 487 8.69 -15.00 26.57
N GLN A 488 9.87 -14.42 26.80
CA GLN A 488 10.97 -15.19 27.35
C GLN A 488 10.51 -15.67 28.73
N SER A 489 10.40 -16.99 28.91
CA SER A 489 10.38 -17.56 30.25
C SER A 489 11.58 -16.95 30.97
N LYS A 490 11.34 -16.17 32.03
CA LYS A 490 12.40 -15.66 32.88
C LYS A 490 13.13 -16.83 33.50
N SER A 491 14.08 -17.43 32.79
CA SER A 491 15.10 -18.27 33.35
C SER A 491 16.06 -17.33 34.06
N SER A 492 15.98 -17.28 35.37
CA SER A 492 17.01 -16.77 36.26
C SER A 492 18.32 -17.46 35.94
N GLY A 493 19.23 -16.76 35.26
CA GLY A 493 20.55 -17.27 34.96
C GLY A 493 21.47 -16.12 34.56
N TRP A 494 22.26 -15.68 35.49
CA TRP A 494 23.42 -14.88 35.20
C TRP A 494 24.31 -15.66 34.22
N SER A 495 24.50 -15.17 33.01
CA SER A 495 25.57 -15.61 32.12
C SER A 495 26.45 -14.42 31.71
N THR A 496 27.65 -14.53 32.15
CA THR A 496 28.88 -13.80 31.84
C THR A 496 28.96 -13.24 30.42
N PHE A 497 29.27 -11.96 30.34
CA PHE A 497 29.81 -11.30 29.16
C PHE A 497 31.07 -12.04 28.68
N GLN A 498 31.00 -12.69 27.53
CA GLN A 498 32.17 -13.01 26.74
C GLN A 498 32.27 -12.01 25.60
N GLN A 499 33.25 -11.14 25.73
CA GLN A 499 33.77 -10.25 24.68
C GLN A 499 34.52 -11.13 23.66
N GLU A 500 33.93 -11.40 22.52
CA GLU A 500 34.71 -11.92 21.39
C GLU A 500 35.33 -10.79 20.61
N HIS A 501 36.62 -10.66 20.79
CA HIS A 501 37.52 -9.90 19.91
C HIS A 501 37.74 -10.71 18.62
N THR A 502 37.26 -10.24 17.48
CA THR A 502 37.65 -10.74 16.16
C THR A 502 38.64 -9.73 15.52
N PRO A 503 39.81 -10.18 15.05
CA PRO A 503 40.82 -9.26 14.54
C PRO A 503 40.50 -8.70 13.16
N LEU A 504 40.85 -7.43 12.99
CA LEU A 504 40.90 -6.72 11.71
C LEU A 504 41.91 -7.39 10.75
N LEU A 505 41.42 -8.04 9.69
CA LEU A 505 42.19 -8.27 8.47
C LEU A 505 41.23 -8.39 7.29
N GLY A 506 41.23 -7.40 6.40
CA GLY A 506 40.47 -7.39 5.17
C GLY A 506 40.13 -6.02 4.59
N ALA A 507 41.07 -5.09 4.65
CA ALA A 507 40.99 -3.85 3.89
C ALA A 507 41.44 -4.11 2.44
N GLY A 508 40.53 -4.07 1.50
CA GLY A 508 40.90 -4.05 0.09
C GLY A 508 39.88 -4.73 -0.78
N LEU A 509 38.77 -4.07 -1.09
CA LEU A 509 37.94 -4.25 -2.29
C LEU A 509 36.51 -3.67 -2.10
N MET A 510 36.41 -2.51 -1.46
CA MET A 510 35.12 -1.80 -1.29
C MET A 510 35.11 -0.38 -1.90
N PHE A 511 35.89 -0.11 -2.93
CA PHE A 511 36.05 1.26 -3.44
C PHE A 511 35.18 1.65 -4.64
N LEU A 512 34.36 0.77 -5.20
CA LEU A 512 33.54 1.13 -6.36
C LEU A 512 32.03 1.22 -6.12
N SER A 513 31.49 0.63 -5.05
CA SER A 513 30.07 0.79 -4.70
C SER A 513 29.80 1.91 -3.69
N GLY A 514 30.80 2.35 -2.96
CA GLY A 514 30.73 3.46 -2.02
C GLY A 514 30.70 4.84 -2.67
N ALA A 515 31.25 4.98 -3.87
CA ALA A 515 31.39 6.29 -4.53
C ALA A 515 30.04 6.91 -4.96
N ALA A 516 29.07 6.14 -5.37
CA ALA A 516 27.74 6.65 -5.76
C ALA A 516 26.91 7.06 -4.53
N VAL A 517 27.00 6.31 -3.45
CA VAL A 517 26.31 6.64 -2.18
C VAL A 517 27.02 7.82 -1.49
N TRP A 518 28.35 7.83 -1.51
CA TRP A 518 29.15 8.90 -0.93
C TRP A 518 29.02 10.23 -1.68
N SER A 519 28.86 10.21 -3.01
CA SER A 519 28.60 11.43 -3.79
C SER A 519 27.19 11.99 -3.56
N MET A 520 26.19 11.14 -3.27
CA MET A 520 24.84 11.61 -2.92
C MET A 520 24.75 12.18 -1.50
N GLU A 521 25.49 11.63 -0.54
CA GLU A 521 25.61 12.22 0.81
C GLU A 521 26.35 13.56 0.79
N LYS A 522 27.36 13.71 -0.05
CA LYS A 522 28.08 14.98 -0.24
C LYS A 522 27.25 16.06 -0.92
N LEU A 523 26.32 15.69 -1.80
CA LEU A 523 25.33 16.61 -2.35
C LEU A 523 24.32 17.09 -1.29
N ARG A 524 23.91 16.21 -0.37
CA ARG A 524 23.07 16.57 0.78
C ARG A 524 23.69 17.67 1.66
N SER A 525 24.99 17.61 1.89
CA SER A 525 25.69 18.61 2.73
C SER A 525 25.86 19.99 2.08
N ARG A 526 25.76 20.09 0.74
CA ARG A 526 25.91 21.37 0.02
C ARG A 526 24.61 22.16 -0.20
N PHE A 527 23.46 21.50 -0.11
CA PHE A 527 22.15 22.13 -0.36
C PHE A 527 21.23 22.22 0.87
N GLY A 528 21.76 21.93 2.06
CA GLY A 528 21.00 21.91 3.33
C GLY A 528 21.13 23.19 4.17
N ARG A 529 21.29 24.36 3.54
CA ARG A 529 21.15 25.67 4.20
C ARG A 529 19.97 26.42 3.66
#